data_7646a60a42983fb64a309344a6c6ac02
#
_entry.id   7646a60a42983fb64a309344a6c6ac02
#
_cell.length_a   1.000
_cell.length_b   1.000
_cell.length_c   1.000
_cell.angle_alpha   90.00
_cell.angle_beta   90.00
_cell.angle_gamma   90.00
#
_symmetry.space_group_name_H-M   'P 1'
#
loop_
_entity.id
_entity.type
_entity.pdbx_description
1 polymer ?
#
loop_
_entity_poly.entity_id
_entity_poly.type
_entity_poly.pdbx_seq_one_letter_code
_entity_poly.pdbx_strand_id
1 'polypeptide(L)' 'MRYFSDNAAPVHPKVWEAMRDADSLDTAYDGDRWSARLDVAFSDLFGRECRAMAVTTGTAANALACAAMAQG' A
#
# COMPACT_ATOMS: atom_id res chain seq x y z
N MET A 1 -17.22 -5.60 -21.07
CA MET A 1 -16.02 -5.56 -20.19
C MET A 1 -15.05 -4.53 -20.75
N ARG A 2 -14.47 -3.74 -19.89
CA ARG A 2 -13.53 -2.70 -20.30
C ARG A 2 -12.11 -3.09 -19.88
N TYR A 3 -11.16 -2.94 -20.81
CA TYR A 3 -9.76 -3.25 -20.58
C TYR A 3 -8.95 -1.97 -20.41
N PHE A 4 -9.40 -1.13 -19.49
CA PHE A 4 -8.68 0.10 -19.14
C PHE A 4 -7.69 -0.14 -18.03
N SER A 5 -6.76 0.81 -17.87
CA SER A 5 -5.90 0.85 -16.70
C SER A 5 -6.75 0.92 -15.42
N ASP A 6 -6.23 0.37 -14.33
CA ASP A 6 -6.87 0.44 -13.03
C ASP A 6 -7.12 1.90 -12.59
N ASN A 7 -6.37 2.85 -13.16
CA ASN A 7 -6.58 4.28 -12.90
C ASN A 7 -7.99 4.75 -13.29
N ALA A 8 -8.66 4.02 -14.19
CA ALA A 8 -10.02 4.37 -14.63
C ALA A 8 -11.10 3.84 -13.69
N ALA A 9 -10.76 2.98 -12.75
CA ALA A 9 -11.73 2.38 -11.86
C ALA A 9 -12.10 3.32 -10.71
N PRO A 10 -13.38 3.33 -10.28
CA PRO A 10 -13.77 4.06 -9.08
C PRO A 10 -13.25 3.35 -7.82
N VAL A 11 -13.29 4.07 -6.72
CA VAL A 11 -12.88 3.52 -5.42
C VAL A 11 -13.97 2.58 -4.89
N HIS A 12 -13.58 1.39 -4.46
CA HIS A 12 -14.50 0.44 -3.85
C HIS A 12 -15.10 1.03 -2.57
N PRO A 13 -16.41 0.84 -2.32
CA PRO A 13 -17.05 1.41 -1.12
C PRO A 13 -16.36 1.07 0.20
N LYS A 14 -15.82 -0.14 0.34
CA LYS A 14 -15.10 -0.53 1.55
C LYS A 14 -13.79 0.23 1.74
N VAL A 15 -13.16 0.67 0.65
CA VAL A 15 -11.96 1.51 0.73
C VAL A 15 -12.33 2.90 1.23
N TRP A 16 -13.43 3.48 0.74
CA TRP A 16 -13.93 4.76 1.24
C TRP A 16 -14.25 4.69 2.73
N GLU A 17 -14.87 3.63 3.17
CA GLU A 17 -15.20 3.41 4.58
C GLU A 17 -13.94 3.34 5.43
N ALA A 18 -12.93 2.59 4.98
CA ALA A 18 -11.65 2.46 5.69
C ALA A 18 -10.92 3.79 5.77
N MET A 19 -10.95 4.59 4.70
CA MET A 19 -10.34 5.93 4.69
C MET A 19 -11.03 6.85 5.69
N ARG A 20 -12.35 6.80 5.76
CA ARG A 20 -13.12 7.59 6.73
C ARG A 20 -12.77 7.21 8.15
N ASP A 21 -12.66 5.92 8.43
CA ASP A 21 -12.32 5.40 9.77
C ASP A 21 -10.90 5.79 10.17
N ALA A 22 -9.99 5.89 9.19
CA ALA A 22 -8.60 6.28 9.44
C ALA A 22 -8.40 7.79 9.50
N ASP A 23 -9.41 8.59 9.18
CA ASP A 23 -9.33 10.05 9.13
C ASP A 23 -9.35 10.63 10.54
N SER A 24 -8.21 10.62 11.19
CA SER A 24 -8.03 11.14 12.54
C SER A 24 -6.59 11.62 12.70
N LEU A 25 -6.39 12.49 13.70
CA LEU A 25 -5.05 12.98 14.02
C LEU A 25 -4.18 11.84 14.56
N ASP A 26 -3.00 11.69 14.00
CA ASP A 26 -2.04 10.67 14.41
C ASP A 26 -0.62 11.17 14.14
N THR A 27 0.37 10.35 14.42
CA THR A 27 1.78 10.68 14.26
C THR A 27 2.18 10.69 12.78
N ALA A 28 2.97 11.67 12.38
CA ALA A 28 3.48 11.78 11.01
C ALA A 28 4.67 10.86 10.77
N TYR A 29 5.10 10.78 9.52
CA TYR A 29 6.32 10.06 9.08
C TYR A 29 6.27 8.56 9.40
N ASP A 30 5.15 7.92 9.05
CA ASP A 30 4.95 6.47 9.23
C ASP A 30 4.95 6.01 10.69
N GLY A 31 4.85 6.96 11.64
CA GLY A 31 4.73 6.62 13.05
C GLY A 31 3.29 6.39 13.51
N ASP A 32 2.33 6.52 12.60
CA ASP A 32 0.92 6.32 12.92
C ASP A 32 0.57 4.83 13.07
N ARG A 33 -0.56 4.57 13.72
CA ARG A 33 -1.01 3.21 14.01
C ARG A 33 -1.27 2.36 12.76
N TRP A 34 -1.69 3.00 11.66
CA TRP A 34 -2.02 2.28 10.43
C TRP A 34 -0.75 1.83 9.70
N SER A 35 0.23 2.71 9.57
CA SER A 35 1.52 2.38 8.95
C SER A 35 2.23 1.28 9.74
N ALA A 36 2.16 1.32 11.07
CA ALA A 36 2.78 0.31 11.92
C ALA A 36 2.21 -1.10 11.71
N ARG A 37 0.98 -1.20 11.19
CA ARG A 37 0.30 -2.48 10.96
C ARG A 37 0.52 -3.06 9.57
N LEU A 38 1.13 -2.30 8.65
CA LEU A 38 1.28 -2.74 7.26
C LEU A 38 2.11 -4.01 7.13
N ASP A 39 3.27 -4.05 7.76
CA ASP A 39 4.16 -5.21 7.67
C ASP A 39 3.49 -6.48 8.21
N VAL A 40 2.77 -6.35 9.31
CA VAL A 40 2.04 -7.47 9.92
C VAL A 40 0.91 -7.94 9.00
N ALA A 41 0.13 -7.01 8.46
CA ALA A 41 -0.99 -7.35 7.60
C ALA A 41 -0.53 -8.07 6.32
N PHE A 42 0.54 -7.60 5.69
CA PHE A 42 1.08 -8.23 4.49
C PHE A 42 1.77 -9.55 4.80
N SER A 43 2.43 -9.64 5.95
CA SER A 43 3.04 -10.91 6.39
C SER A 43 1.99 -11.98 6.60
N ASP A 44 0.86 -11.63 7.20
CA ASP A 44 -0.27 -12.55 7.38
C ASP A 44 -0.86 -12.97 6.04
N LEU A 45 -1.03 -12.01 5.11
CA LEU A 45 -1.60 -12.27 3.81
C LEU A 45 -0.77 -13.24 2.99
N PHE A 46 0.55 -13.07 3.00
CA PHE A 46 1.46 -13.90 2.20
C PHE A 46 2.01 -15.12 2.95
N GLY A 47 1.67 -15.28 4.22
CA GLY A 47 2.12 -16.43 5.01
C GLY A 47 3.62 -16.47 5.26
N ARG A 48 4.29 -15.32 5.21
CA ARG A 48 5.73 -15.20 5.44
C ARG A 48 6.05 -13.79 5.91
N GLU A 49 7.20 -13.62 6.55
CA GLU A 49 7.65 -12.30 6.97
C GLU A 49 7.83 -11.39 5.75
N CYS A 50 7.12 -10.26 5.76
CA CYS A 50 7.16 -9.27 4.69
C CYS A 50 7.33 -7.87 5.27
N ARG A 51 7.89 -6.99 4.45
CA ARG A 51 7.92 -5.56 4.74
C ARG A 51 7.19 -4.84 3.62
N ALA A 52 6.33 -3.90 4.00
CA ALA A 52 5.53 -3.12 3.05
C ALA A 52 6.11 -1.72 2.93
N MET A 53 6.21 -1.24 1.71
CA MET A 53 6.65 0.13 1.44
C MET A 53 5.62 0.78 0.53
N ALA A 54 4.99 1.84 1.03
CA ALA A 54 4.01 2.59 0.24
C ALA A 54 4.72 3.58 -0.66
N VAL A 55 4.29 3.63 -1.90
CA VAL A 55 4.81 4.58 -2.90
C VAL A 55 3.64 5.24 -3.62
N THR A 56 3.89 6.37 -4.28
CA THR A 56 2.82 7.17 -4.86
C THR A 56 2.23 6.60 -6.14
N THR A 57 2.98 5.80 -6.89
CA THR A 57 2.53 5.23 -8.17
C THR A 57 3.07 3.83 -8.38
N GLY A 58 2.41 3.07 -9.27
CA GLY A 58 2.90 1.77 -9.70
C GLY A 58 4.22 1.87 -10.47
N THR A 59 4.44 2.97 -11.19
CA THR A 59 5.71 3.23 -11.87
C THR A 59 6.85 3.32 -10.85
N ALA A 60 6.63 4.05 -9.74
CA ALA A 60 7.62 4.15 -8.67
C ALA A 60 7.87 2.79 -8.02
N ALA A 61 6.82 1.98 -7.81
CA ALA A 61 6.95 0.64 -7.25
C ALA A 61 7.81 -0.25 -8.15
N ASN A 62 7.59 -0.22 -9.45
CA ASN A 62 8.37 -1.00 -10.41
C ASN A 62 9.83 -0.56 -10.41
N ALA A 63 10.10 0.74 -10.37
CA ALA A 63 11.46 1.26 -10.36
C ALA A 63 12.22 0.81 -9.11
N LEU A 64 11.57 0.87 -7.94
CA LEU A 64 12.16 0.43 -6.68
C LEU A 64 12.40 -1.08 -6.66
N ALA A 65 11.46 -1.87 -7.18
CA ALA A 65 11.60 -3.31 -7.26
C ALA A 65 12.79 -3.70 -8.15
N CYS A 66 12.93 -3.06 -9.30
CA CYS A 66 14.07 -3.30 -10.20
C CYS A 66 15.40 -2.92 -9.54
N ALA A 67 15.45 -1.78 -8.85
CA ALA A 67 16.65 -1.33 -8.15
C ALA A 67 17.04 -2.31 -7.04
N ALA A 68 16.08 -2.79 -6.26
CA ALA A 68 16.32 -3.74 -5.19
C ALA A 68 16.84 -5.08 -5.73
N MET A 69 16.27 -5.56 -6.82
CA MET A 69 16.70 -6.80 -7.46
C MET A 69 18.07 -6.69 -8.10
N ALA A 70 18.41 -5.52 -8.64
CA ALA A 70 19.71 -5.26 -9.26
C ALA A 70 20.87 -5.24 -8.25
N GLN A 71 20.57 -4.92 -7.01
CA GLN A 71 21.57 -4.91 -5.94
C GLN A 71 21.87 -6.31 -5.39
N GLY A 72 21.13 -7.26 -5.85
CA GLY A 72 21.34 -8.64 -5.51
C GLY A 72 20.72 -9.04 -4.25
#